data_2cfe6b5eb9a01325dd132758319d0b32
#
_entry.id   2cfe6b5eb9a01325dd132758319d0b32
#
_cell.length_a   1.000
_cell.length_b   1.000
_cell.length_c   1.000
_cell.angle_alpha   90.00
_cell.angle_beta   90.00
_cell.angle_gamma   90.00
#
_symmetry.space_group_name_H-M   'P 1'
#
loop_
_entity.id
_entity.type
_entity.pdbx_description
1 polymer ?
#
loop_
_entity_poly.entity_id
_entity_poly.type
_entity_poly.pdbx_seq_one_letter_code
_entity_poly.pdbx_strand_id
1 'polypeptide(L)'
;IKTIIEDTYKLYGFYPLDTPIIEYSSVLLAKAGGETEKQIYRFNKGDNDLSLRFDLTVPLAKYVSARYNELSFPFKRYQIGKVFRGERPQKGRFREFYQCDIDVIGDGELSLMYDAEIPSIIYDIFTKMNIGKFVIRINSRKILNGFFENLNLSDKYQDILRIIDKMEKVSEEDLIDMLKEINLTN
;
A
#
# COMPACT_ATOMS: atom_id res chain seq x y z
N ILE A 1 -13.80 -13.33 -11.83
CA ILE A 1 -13.31 -12.24 -10.98
C ILE A 1 -12.19 -11.48 -11.70
N LYS A 2 -11.07 -12.13 -12.02
CA LYS A 2 -9.91 -11.48 -12.66
C LYS A 2 -10.30 -10.69 -13.91
N THR A 3 -11.08 -11.27 -14.81
CA THR A 3 -11.56 -10.63 -16.04
C THR A 3 -12.35 -9.35 -15.76
N ILE A 4 -13.27 -9.38 -14.77
CA ILE A 4 -14.08 -8.20 -14.39
C ILE A 4 -13.17 -7.06 -13.93
N ILE A 5 -12.14 -7.37 -13.14
CA ILE A 5 -11.18 -6.39 -12.64
C ILE A 5 -10.36 -5.80 -13.78
N GLU A 6 -9.76 -6.65 -14.63
CA GLU A 6 -8.95 -6.22 -15.77
C GLU A 6 -9.73 -5.36 -16.76
N ASP A 7 -10.95 -5.78 -17.11
CA ASP A 7 -11.78 -5.03 -18.05
C ASP A 7 -12.20 -3.68 -17.46
N THR A 8 -12.46 -3.63 -16.15
CA THR A 8 -12.76 -2.35 -15.50
C THR A 8 -11.54 -1.45 -15.49
N TYR A 9 -10.35 -1.94 -15.13
CA TYR A 9 -9.12 -1.15 -15.17
C TYR A 9 -8.83 -0.56 -16.57
N LYS A 10 -9.03 -1.37 -17.62
CA LYS A 10 -8.86 -0.91 -19.01
C LYS A 10 -9.83 0.21 -19.38
N LEU A 11 -11.10 0.15 -18.93
CA LEU A 11 -12.08 1.20 -19.16
C LEU A 11 -11.66 2.55 -18.57
N TYR A 12 -10.91 2.54 -17.47
CA TYR A 12 -10.35 3.75 -16.84
C TYR A 12 -8.98 4.14 -17.40
N GLY A 13 -8.51 3.49 -18.47
CA GLY A 13 -7.26 3.82 -19.15
C GLY A 13 -6.00 3.30 -18.48
N PHE A 14 -6.11 2.28 -17.63
CA PHE A 14 -4.95 1.62 -17.06
C PHE A 14 -4.40 0.54 -17.98
N TYR A 15 -3.09 0.52 -18.14
CA TYR A 15 -2.38 -0.48 -18.95
C TYR A 15 -1.84 -1.63 -18.09
N PRO A 16 -1.86 -2.88 -18.59
CA PRO A 16 -1.27 -4.00 -17.88
C PRO A 16 0.27 -3.84 -17.84
N LEU A 17 0.83 -4.02 -16.65
CA LEU A 17 2.28 -4.10 -16.45
C LEU A 17 2.56 -5.25 -15.51
N ASP A 18 3.40 -6.20 -15.91
CA ASP A 18 3.88 -7.24 -15.03
C ASP A 18 5.35 -7.00 -14.65
N THR A 19 5.69 -7.28 -13.40
CA THR A 19 7.03 -7.13 -12.85
C THR A 19 7.53 -8.48 -12.33
N PRO A 20 8.85 -8.72 -12.25
CA PRO A 20 9.40 -9.99 -11.77
C PRO A 20 8.93 -10.35 -10.36
N ILE A 21 8.69 -11.65 -10.13
CA ILE A 21 8.39 -12.20 -8.79
C ILE A 21 9.67 -12.23 -7.94
N ILE A 22 10.80 -12.57 -8.56
CA ILE A 22 12.11 -12.65 -7.92
C ILE A 22 12.89 -11.39 -8.29
N GLU A 23 13.45 -10.73 -7.30
CA GLU A 23 14.24 -9.52 -7.46
C GLU A 23 15.47 -9.56 -6.54
N TYR A 24 16.46 -8.74 -6.80
CA TYR A 24 17.58 -8.54 -5.87
C TYR A 24 17.07 -8.02 -4.53
N SER A 25 17.57 -8.60 -3.43
CA SER A 25 17.17 -8.20 -2.07
C SER A 25 17.45 -6.72 -1.81
N SER A 26 18.54 -6.17 -2.35
CA SER A 26 18.88 -4.76 -2.26
C SER A 26 17.80 -3.81 -2.81
N VAL A 27 17.03 -4.26 -3.80
CA VAL A 27 15.92 -3.48 -4.38
C VAL A 27 14.71 -3.52 -3.45
N LEU A 28 14.30 -4.72 -3.03
CA LEU A 28 13.10 -4.90 -2.22
C LEU A 28 13.26 -4.37 -0.79
N LEU A 29 14.49 -4.36 -0.28
CA LEU A 29 14.83 -3.87 1.05
C LEU A 29 15.21 -2.39 1.08
N ALA A 30 15.32 -1.71 -0.05
CA ALA A 30 15.80 -0.32 -0.14
C ALA A 30 15.08 0.68 0.79
N LYS A 31 13.80 0.44 1.08
CA LYS A 31 12.99 1.21 2.05
C LYS A 31 12.26 0.32 3.05
N ALA A 32 12.56 -0.97 3.09
CA ALA A 32 12.00 -1.87 4.08
C ALA A 32 12.60 -1.55 5.45
N GLY A 33 11.75 -1.49 6.47
CA GLY A 33 12.18 -1.28 7.86
C GLY A 33 11.38 -2.17 8.80
N GLY A 34 12.01 -2.56 9.90
CA GLY A 34 11.37 -3.25 11.00
C GLY A 34 10.65 -4.55 10.62
N GLU A 35 9.33 -4.57 10.72
CA GLU A 35 8.51 -5.75 10.49
C GLU A 35 8.50 -6.21 9.03
N THR A 36 8.54 -5.30 8.05
CA THR A 36 8.49 -5.66 6.63
C THR A 36 9.71 -6.47 6.21
N GLU A 37 10.90 -6.10 6.70
CA GLU A 37 12.14 -6.82 6.41
C GLU A 37 12.09 -8.28 6.90
N LYS A 38 11.52 -8.52 8.09
CA LYS A 38 11.35 -9.85 8.66
C LYS A 38 10.38 -10.75 7.89
N GLN A 39 9.49 -10.14 7.11
CA GLN A 39 8.44 -10.85 6.36
C GLN A 39 8.83 -11.12 4.91
N ILE A 40 9.93 -10.57 4.40
CA ILE A 40 10.41 -10.82 3.06
C ILE A 40 11.08 -12.19 2.98
N TYR A 41 10.65 -13.01 2.02
CA TYR A 41 11.31 -14.27 1.71
C TYR A 41 12.61 -13.99 0.94
N ARG A 42 13.74 -14.30 1.57
CA ARG A 42 15.09 -14.06 1.06
C ARG A 42 15.82 -15.38 0.87
N PHE A 43 16.60 -15.51 -0.20
CA PHE A 43 17.37 -16.70 -0.51
C PHE A 43 18.56 -16.37 -1.43
N ASN A 44 19.55 -17.24 -1.46
CA ASN A 44 20.72 -17.10 -2.32
C ASN A 44 20.64 -18.05 -3.51
N LYS A 45 21.07 -17.59 -4.69
CA LYS A 45 21.29 -18.41 -5.87
C LYS A 45 22.69 -18.12 -6.42
N GLY A 46 23.65 -18.99 -6.12
CA GLY A 46 25.08 -18.67 -6.29
C GLY A 46 25.44 -17.46 -5.45
N ASP A 47 26.10 -16.47 -6.05
CA ASP A 47 26.51 -15.22 -5.39
C ASP A 47 25.42 -14.16 -5.34
N ASN A 48 24.24 -14.46 -5.88
CA ASN A 48 23.14 -13.50 -5.92
C ASN A 48 22.24 -13.64 -4.69
N ASP A 49 22.05 -12.54 -3.99
CA ASP A 49 21.10 -12.38 -2.89
C ASP A 49 19.76 -11.92 -3.43
N LEU A 50 18.77 -12.79 -3.40
CA LEU A 50 17.48 -12.64 -4.04
C LEU A 50 16.34 -12.69 -3.03
N SER A 51 15.21 -12.10 -3.38
CA SER A 51 13.99 -12.14 -2.58
C SER A 51 12.74 -12.29 -3.44
N LEU A 52 11.68 -12.84 -2.85
CA LEU A 52 10.35 -12.79 -3.43
C LEU A 52 9.70 -11.44 -3.14
N ARG A 53 9.02 -10.87 -4.13
CA ARG A 53 8.33 -9.59 -3.97
C ARG A 53 7.28 -9.63 -2.87
N PHE A 54 7.33 -8.65 -1.97
CA PHE A 54 6.41 -8.46 -0.85
C PHE A 54 5.12 -7.75 -1.26
N ASP A 55 5.24 -6.87 -2.25
CA ASP A 55 4.18 -6.08 -2.88
C ASP A 55 4.44 -5.90 -4.38
N LEU A 56 3.58 -5.14 -5.06
CA LEU A 56 3.75 -4.80 -6.47
C LEU A 56 4.25 -3.35 -6.65
N THR A 57 4.37 -2.58 -5.57
CA THR A 57 4.72 -1.15 -5.56
C THR A 57 6.23 -0.95 -5.71
N VAL A 58 7.06 -1.69 -4.94
CA VAL A 58 8.52 -1.55 -5.03
C VAL A 58 9.05 -1.97 -6.40
N PRO A 59 8.62 -3.12 -6.97
CA PRO A 59 8.97 -3.45 -8.36
C PRO A 59 8.52 -2.42 -9.38
N LEU A 60 7.35 -1.80 -9.19
CA LEU A 60 6.89 -0.70 -10.04
C LEU A 60 7.81 0.51 -9.93
N ALA A 61 8.18 0.92 -8.73
CA ALA A 61 9.08 2.05 -8.51
C ALA A 61 10.42 1.86 -9.24
N LYS A 62 10.98 0.64 -9.18
CA LYS A 62 12.17 0.26 -9.95
C LYS A 62 11.94 0.38 -11.45
N TYR A 63 10.82 -0.15 -11.95
CA TYR A 63 10.48 -0.10 -13.37
C TYR A 63 10.39 1.35 -13.86
N VAL A 64 9.64 2.19 -13.16
CA VAL A 64 9.46 3.60 -13.50
C VAL A 64 10.79 4.36 -13.48
N SER A 65 11.61 4.16 -12.43
CA SER A 65 12.93 4.79 -12.34
C SER A 65 13.86 4.40 -13.48
N ALA A 66 13.85 3.12 -13.87
CA ALA A 66 14.70 2.63 -14.94
C ALA A 66 14.27 3.08 -16.35
N ARG A 67 12.98 3.36 -16.53
CA ARG A 67 12.38 3.71 -17.83
C ARG A 67 11.73 5.09 -17.85
N TYR A 68 12.10 5.96 -16.92
CA TYR A 68 11.49 7.27 -16.74
C TYR A 68 11.37 8.07 -18.04
N ASN A 69 12.42 8.12 -18.83
CA ASN A 69 12.46 8.86 -20.11
C ASN A 69 11.67 8.19 -21.25
N GLU A 70 11.21 6.95 -21.05
CA GLU A 70 10.43 6.21 -22.04
C GLU A 70 8.92 6.27 -21.75
N LEU A 71 8.55 6.74 -20.55
CA LEU A 71 7.16 6.76 -20.07
C LEU A 71 6.49 8.10 -20.38
N SER A 72 5.19 8.02 -20.68
CA SER A 72 4.32 9.20 -20.74
C SER A 72 3.57 9.37 -19.43
N PHE A 73 3.57 10.60 -18.90
CA PHE A 73 2.88 10.91 -17.63
C PHE A 73 1.59 11.73 -17.87
N PRO A 74 0.54 11.55 -17.05
CA PRO A 74 0.46 10.61 -15.95
C PRO A 74 0.47 9.15 -16.42
N PHE A 75 1.35 8.34 -15.83
CA PHE A 75 1.47 6.92 -16.16
C PHE A 75 0.48 6.12 -15.34
N LYS A 76 -0.50 5.51 -16.00
CA LYS A 76 -1.57 4.69 -15.39
C LYS A 76 -1.29 3.22 -15.68
N ARG A 77 -1.06 2.42 -14.63
CA ARG A 77 -0.82 0.99 -14.79
C ARG A 77 -1.70 0.16 -13.85
N TYR A 78 -1.97 -1.07 -14.22
CA TYR A 78 -2.46 -2.08 -13.28
C TYR A 78 -1.59 -3.34 -13.31
N GLN A 79 -1.57 -4.04 -12.21
CA GLN A 79 -0.98 -5.36 -12.09
C GLN A 79 -1.83 -6.26 -11.20
N ILE A 80 -2.09 -7.49 -11.69
CA ILE A 80 -2.74 -8.54 -10.90
C ILE A 80 -1.73 -9.67 -10.76
N GLY A 81 -1.10 -9.76 -9.61
CA GLY A 81 0.02 -10.69 -9.41
C GLY A 81 0.13 -11.22 -7.99
N LYS A 82 0.80 -12.37 -7.86
CA LYS A 82 1.09 -12.96 -6.56
C LYS A 82 2.16 -12.17 -5.83
N VAL A 83 1.98 -12.03 -4.52
CA VAL A 83 2.96 -11.47 -3.58
C VAL A 83 3.16 -12.44 -2.42
N PHE A 84 4.28 -12.29 -1.71
CA PHE A 84 4.74 -13.27 -0.73
C PHE A 84 5.11 -12.58 0.58
N ARG A 85 4.44 -12.95 1.68
CA ARG A 85 4.67 -12.37 3.00
C ARG A 85 4.88 -13.46 4.04
N GLY A 86 5.99 -13.41 4.76
CA GLY A 86 6.36 -14.34 5.83
C GLY A 86 5.57 -14.14 7.13
N GLU A 87 4.34 -13.66 7.05
CA GLU A 87 3.45 -13.47 8.20
C GLU A 87 3.06 -14.82 8.84
N ARG A 88 2.64 -14.74 10.11
CA ARG A 88 1.98 -15.88 10.74
C ARG A 88 0.64 -16.12 10.04
N PRO A 89 0.39 -17.34 9.51
CA PRO A 89 -0.88 -17.64 8.86
C PRO A 89 -2.04 -17.48 9.85
N GLN A 90 -3.07 -16.77 9.43
CA GLN A 90 -4.32 -16.63 10.17
C GLN A 90 -5.48 -16.45 9.19
N LYS A 91 -6.70 -16.50 9.68
CA LYS A 91 -7.90 -16.36 8.84
C LYS A 91 -7.83 -15.04 8.04
N GLY A 92 -7.89 -15.17 6.71
CA GLY A 92 -7.81 -14.02 5.79
C GLY A 92 -6.40 -13.50 5.52
N ARG A 93 -5.33 -14.11 6.10
CA ARG A 93 -3.94 -13.75 5.82
C ARG A 93 -3.15 -14.98 5.38
N PHE A 94 -2.71 -14.96 4.13
CA PHE A 94 -1.93 -16.03 3.50
C PHE A 94 -0.51 -15.57 3.24
N ARG A 95 0.42 -16.52 3.18
CA ARG A 95 1.82 -16.24 2.83
C ARG A 95 2.04 -15.99 1.34
N GLU A 96 1.11 -16.46 0.52
CA GLU A 96 1.04 -16.21 -0.91
C GLU A 96 -0.41 -15.82 -1.26
N PHE A 97 -0.59 -14.68 -1.90
CA PHE A 97 -1.91 -14.21 -2.34
C PHE A 97 -1.79 -13.26 -3.53
N TYR A 98 -2.91 -13.02 -4.20
CA TYR A 98 -2.97 -12.06 -5.28
C TYR A 98 -3.24 -10.65 -4.76
N GLN A 99 -2.45 -9.68 -5.23
CA GLN A 99 -2.81 -8.27 -5.21
C GLN A 99 -3.33 -7.84 -6.57
N CYS A 100 -4.26 -6.88 -6.55
CA CYS A 100 -4.83 -6.23 -7.73
C CYS A 100 -4.57 -4.74 -7.56
N ASP A 101 -3.43 -4.29 -8.02
CA ASP A 101 -2.95 -2.93 -7.82
C ASP A 101 -3.22 -2.08 -9.05
N ILE A 102 -3.66 -0.86 -8.84
CA ILE A 102 -3.72 0.22 -9.82
C ILE A 102 -2.95 1.42 -9.31
N ASP A 103 -2.14 2.03 -10.15
CA ASP A 103 -1.33 3.18 -9.79
C ASP A 103 -1.40 4.24 -10.87
N VAL A 104 -1.42 5.49 -10.42
CA VAL A 104 -1.26 6.68 -11.26
C VAL A 104 -0.01 7.41 -10.80
N ILE A 105 0.96 7.54 -11.68
CA ILE A 105 2.23 8.20 -11.39
C ILE A 105 2.29 9.47 -12.21
N GLY A 106 2.47 10.61 -11.54
CA GLY A 106 2.70 11.90 -12.15
C GLY A 106 4.19 12.24 -12.26
N ASP A 107 4.50 13.19 -13.12
CA ASP A 107 5.79 13.86 -13.18
C ASP A 107 5.60 15.30 -12.68
N GLY A 108 6.11 15.59 -11.48
CA GLY A 108 5.84 16.84 -10.77
C GLY A 108 4.49 16.82 -10.06
N GLU A 109 3.48 17.46 -10.62
CA GLU A 109 2.14 17.54 -10.02
C GLU A 109 1.23 16.41 -10.50
N LEU A 110 0.44 15.85 -9.58
CA LEU A 110 -0.62 14.89 -9.86
C LEU A 110 -1.96 15.47 -9.42
N SER A 111 -2.95 15.43 -10.31
CA SER A 111 -4.29 15.94 -10.00
C SER A 111 -4.94 15.17 -8.86
N LEU A 112 -5.54 15.88 -7.90
CA LEU A 112 -6.33 15.29 -6.81
C LEU A 112 -7.55 14.51 -7.30
N MET A 113 -7.96 14.68 -8.57
CA MET A 113 -9.04 13.89 -9.16
C MET A 113 -8.74 12.40 -9.19
N TYR A 114 -7.46 12.01 -9.22
CA TYR A 114 -7.08 10.60 -9.14
C TYR A 114 -7.37 9.98 -7.76
N ASP A 115 -7.32 10.76 -6.68
CA ASP A 115 -7.73 10.30 -5.35
C ASP A 115 -9.23 9.97 -5.29
N ALA A 116 -10.06 10.59 -6.13
CA ALA A 116 -11.47 10.28 -6.27
C ALA A 116 -11.72 9.14 -7.29
N GLU A 117 -10.92 9.07 -8.36
CA GLU A 117 -11.05 8.05 -9.40
C GLU A 117 -10.80 6.64 -8.83
N ILE A 118 -9.78 6.46 -7.99
CA ILE A 118 -9.44 5.15 -7.43
C ILE A 118 -10.59 4.51 -6.63
N PRO A 119 -11.24 5.19 -5.66
CA PRO A 119 -12.41 4.65 -4.97
C PRO A 119 -13.60 4.38 -5.92
N SER A 120 -13.77 5.18 -6.97
CA SER A 120 -14.82 4.98 -7.97
C SER A 120 -14.60 3.68 -8.75
N ILE A 121 -13.36 3.38 -9.12
CA ILE A 121 -12.98 2.12 -9.78
C ILE A 121 -13.28 0.92 -8.86
N ILE A 122 -12.94 1.02 -7.58
CA ILE A 122 -13.23 -0.03 -6.59
C ILE A 122 -14.75 -0.24 -6.48
N TYR A 123 -15.52 0.85 -6.45
CA TYR A 123 -16.98 0.79 -6.41
C TYR A 123 -17.55 0.06 -7.63
N ASP A 124 -17.08 0.40 -8.83
CA ASP A 124 -17.52 -0.22 -10.08
C ASP A 124 -17.20 -1.72 -10.12
N ILE A 125 -15.99 -2.10 -9.69
CA ILE A 125 -15.58 -3.50 -9.63
C ILE A 125 -16.48 -4.28 -8.68
N PHE A 126 -16.68 -3.80 -7.45
CA PHE A 126 -17.49 -4.50 -6.46
C PHE A 126 -18.96 -4.58 -6.85
N THR A 127 -19.48 -3.55 -7.52
CA THR A 127 -20.83 -3.55 -8.09
C THR A 127 -20.96 -4.60 -9.19
N LYS A 128 -20.04 -4.66 -10.15
CA LYS A 128 -20.01 -5.66 -11.21
C LYS A 128 -19.83 -7.09 -10.70
N MET A 129 -19.08 -7.25 -9.61
CA MET A 129 -18.88 -8.54 -8.94
C MET A 129 -20.10 -9.00 -8.12
N ASN A 130 -21.06 -8.10 -7.88
CA ASN A 130 -22.27 -8.35 -7.09
C ASN A 130 -21.98 -8.96 -5.72
N ILE A 131 -20.99 -8.40 -4.98
CA ILE A 131 -20.57 -8.89 -3.66
C ILE A 131 -21.56 -8.57 -2.52
N GLY A 132 -22.69 -7.92 -2.83
CA GLY A 132 -23.67 -7.45 -1.86
C GLY A 132 -23.41 -6.03 -1.40
N LYS A 133 -23.89 -5.69 -0.21
CA LYS A 133 -23.70 -4.33 0.37
C LYS A 133 -22.27 -4.18 0.88
N PHE A 134 -21.62 -3.09 0.51
CA PHE A 134 -20.28 -2.74 0.96
C PHE A 134 -20.18 -1.23 1.24
N VAL A 135 -19.16 -0.85 1.98
CA VAL A 135 -18.84 0.55 2.31
C VAL A 135 -17.38 0.81 2.00
N ILE A 136 -17.09 1.86 1.26
CA ILE A 136 -15.74 2.35 1.03
C ILE A 136 -15.49 3.47 2.04
N ARG A 137 -14.54 3.27 2.96
CA ARG A 137 -14.12 4.27 3.94
C ARG A 137 -12.89 4.98 3.42
N ILE A 138 -12.95 6.30 3.37
CA ILE A 138 -11.87 7.15 2.87
C ILE A 138 -11.41 8.06 4.02
N ASN A 139 -10.10 8.27 4.11
CA ASN A 139 -9.50 9.21 5.03
C ASN A 139 -8.43 10.04 4.33
N SER A 140 -8.14 11.22 4.85
CA SER A 140 -7.07 12.10 4.37
C SER A 140 -6.12 12.46 5.50
N ARG A 141 -4.83 12.20 5.29
CA ARG A 141 -3.79 12.62 6.25
C ARG A 141 -3.77 14.14 6.48
N LYS A 142 -4.19 14.94 5.48
CA LYS A 142 -4.28 16.40 5.63
C LYS A 142 -5.26 16.81 6.72
N ILE A 143 -6.39 16.09 6.86
CA ILE A 143 -7.38 16.35 7.92
C ILE A 143 -6.76 16.06 9.28
N LEU A 144 -6.08 14.92 9.42
CA LEU A 144 -5.42 14.55 10.67
C LEU A 144 -4.27 15.51 11.00
N ASN A 145 -3.45 15.89 10.01
CA ASN A 145 -2.39 16.87 10.21
C ASN A 145 -2.95 18.20 10.73
N GLY A 146 -3.95 18.77 10.05
CA GLY A 146 -4.58 20.02 10.49
C GLY A 146 -5.22 19.91 11.88
N PHE A 147 -5.78 18.76 12.24
CA PHE A 147 -6.30 18.51 13.57
C PHE A 147 -5.18 18.52 14.64
N PHE A 148 -4.05 17.83 14.39
CA PHE A 148 -2.93 17.81 15.32
C PHE A 148 -2.18 19.15 15.37
N GLU A 149 -2.10 19.87 14.25
CA GLU A 149 -1.56 21.24 14.23
C GLU A 149 -2.37 22.17 15.14
N ASN A 150 -3.70 22.10 15.06
CA ASN A 150 -4.59 22.91 15.91
C ASN A 150 -4.47 22.57 17.39
N LEU A 151 -4.05 21.35 17.71
CA LEU A 151 -3.80 20.89 19.09
C LEU A 151 -2.34 21.13 19.53
N ASN A 152 -1.48 21.73 18.71
CA ASN A 152 -0.03 21.88 18.92
C ASN A 152 0.70 20.55 19.16
N LEU A 153 0.27 19.49 18.45
CA LEU A 153 0.82 18.13 18.58
C LEU A 153 1.56 17.66 17.31
N SER A 154 1.96 18.58 16.43
CA SER A 154 2.58 18.26 15.14
C SER A 154 3.90 17.49 15.26
N ASP A 155 4.65 17.70 16.33
CA ASP A 155 5.90 17.00 16.64
C ASP A 155 5.68 15.55 17.08
N LYS A 156 4.51 15.23 17.64
CA LYS A 156 4.12 13.89 18.16
C LYS A 156 3.21 13.13 17.21
N TYR A 157 2.85 13.72 16.07
CA TYR A 157 1.88 13.19 15.12
C TYR A 157 2.11 11.72 14.74
N GLN A 158 3.35 11.36 14.41
CA GLN A 158 3.69 9.99 13.99
C GLN A 158 3.52 8.96 15.10
N ASP A 159 3.89 9.31 16.32
CA ASP A 159 3.78 8.41 17.48
C ASP A 159 2.34 8.24 17.90
N ILE A 160 1.55 9.32 17.87
CA ILE A 160 0.11 9.28 18.12
C ILE A 160 -0.58 8.35 17.12
N LEU A 161 -0.29 8.47 15.81
CA LEU A 161 -0.87 7.60 14.80
C LEU A 161 -0.52 6.13 15.02
N ARG A 162 0.72 5.80 15.39
CA ARG A 162 1.13 4.42 15.70
C ARG A 162 0.37 3.84 16.89
N ILE A 163 -0.01 4.68 17.86
CA ILE A 163 -0.82 4.26 19.00
C ILE A 163 -2.27 4.07 18.57
N ILE A 164 -2.84 5.00 17.81
CA ILE A 164 -4.22 4.92 17.30
C ILE A 164 -4.40 3.67 16.42
N ASP A 165 -3.42 3.30 15.62
CA ASP A 165 -3.47 2.09 14.78
C ASP A 165 -3.58 0.78 15.61
N LYS A 166 -3.31 0.85 16.91
CA LYS A 166 -3.49 -0.28 17.84
C LYS A 166 -4.86 -0.29 18.53
N MET A 167 -5.66 0.76 18.36
CA MET A 167 -6.93 0.96 19.09
C MET A 167 -7.90 -0.23 19.00
N GLU A 168 -7.91 -0.95 17.88
CA GLU A 168 -8.76 -2.16 17.72
C GLU A 168 -8.15 -3.44 18.34
N LYS A 169 -6.92 -3.35 18.87
CA LYS A 169 -6.13 -4.53 19.32
C LYS A 169 -5.78 -4.51 20.80
N VAL A 170 -5.91 -3.37 21.45
CA VAL A 170 -5.54 -3.15 22.85
C VAL A 170 -6.73 -2.56 23.63
N SER A 171 -6.68 -2.62 24.95
CA SER A 171 -7.70 -1.99 25.80
C SER A 171 -7.58 -0.46 25.77
N GLU A 172 -8.65 0.23 26.15
CA GLU A 172 -8.64 1.70 26.28
C GLU A 172 -7.63 2.17 27.33
N GLU A 173 -7.48 1.43 28.42
CA GLU A 173 -6.49 1.72 29.47
C GLU A 173 -5.06 1.64 28.94
N ASP A 174 -4.71 0.56 28.22
CA ASP A 174 -3.40 0.41 27.60
C ASP A 174 -3.13 1.52 26.58
N LEU A 175 -4.16 1.93 25.83
CA LEU A 175 -4.03 3.02 24.84
C LEU A 175 -3.70 4.34 25.52
N ILE A 176 -4.40 4.66 26.63
CA ILE A 176 -4.16 5.86 27.44
C ILE A 176 -2.73 5.85 28.00
N ASP A 177 -2.28 4.71 28.49
CA ASP A 177 -0.92 4.60 29.05
C ASP A 177 0.15 4.76 27.95
N MET A 178 -0.05 4.20 26.77
CA MET A 178 0.84 4.46 25.61
C MET A 178 0.87 5.95 25.23
N LEU A 179 -0.26 6.66 25.31
CA LEU A 179 -0.31 8.10 25.04
C LEU A 179 0.42 8.91 26.11
N LYS A 180 0.32 8.51 27.39
CA LYS A 180 1.10 9.14 28.48
C LYS A 180 2.60 8.95 28.33
N GLU A 181 3.06 7.78 27.84
CA GLU A 181 4.48 7.51 27.58
C GLU A 181 5.12 8.49 26.60
N ILE A 182 4.35 9.01 25.65
CA ILE A 182 4.78 10.06 24.73
C ILE A 182 4.51 11.48 25.24
N ASN A 183 4.30 11.65 26.55
CA ASN A 183 4.00 12.92 27.22
C ASN A 183 2.74 13.64 26.70
N LEU A 184 1.68 12.87 26.40
CA LEU A 184 0.34 13.40 26.24
C LEU A 184 -0.37 13.23 27.58
N THR A 185 -0.59 14.36 28.27
CA THR A 185 -1.43 14.44 29.48
C THR A 185 -2.80 14.96 29.09
N ASN A 186 -3.82 14.55 29.87
CA ASN A 186 -5.23 14.97 29.70
C ASN A 186 -5.39 16.46 29.51
#